data_e449c0e775193c7dc64037d1ca341a24
#
_entry.id   e449c0e775193c7dc64037d1ca341a24
#
_cell.length_a   1.000
_cell.length_b   1.000
_cell.length_c   1.000
_cell.angle_alpha   90.00
_cell.angle_beta   90.00
_cell.angle_gamma   90.00
#
_symmetry.space_group_name_H-M   'P 1'
#
loop_
_entity.id
_entity.type
_entity.pdbx_description
1 polymer ?
#
loop_
_entity_poly.entity_id
_entity_poly.type
_entity_poly.pdbx_seq_one_letter_code
_entity_poly.pdbx_strand_id
1 'polypeptide(L)'
;ETQPDIFGGNNYWPKNPYNAANGGPCANQNAFFTNTTARIIYQKRLRYLVARYGYSQNLLAWELFNEIDNVYQYLNAGSVASWHGSVGAWLHASDPFGHLVTTSLTGGSDRPEIWSLPQLDFAAYHSYNEPSPASRLAAVAQSFLSGYRKPVMVGEFGVDYRGWSRAQDPYLRGLRQGIWGGALGGSVGTAMSWWWENLHSENVYPLYEALGSILTHTHWGGGGWRQIVFLTSGPPPSTVGNPIINAQPFAVRLTPGGQWGSKPSGQLAIPNLDAADYAASTLNSFVHGTGHPDLRVPFKLSAWLTNSARLIMHLNSVSDGAVLTVRVDGTETFRTNLANLDGGYQVNNEYDVDFPVNLPSGNHLVEIRNPGGDWFYLDWVGLEQVLRATYPGGWEPSPAAIGLQGDRESLLYVVAPDASYPAGATNATLPLQQGKSLTLSNWTSGPFLAQWFDPATAQRLNDTQATTTNGNLTLPLPEFREDLAAALYPPPSLLAIGFAGDRAFHFRLDSEPGGPCVIEKSPNLSAWASFLTVTNFTGLRFLLDSTATNNGEFYRARRQ
;
A
#
# COMPACT_ATOMS: atom_id res chain seq x y z
N GLU A 1 24.88 4.16 -11.50
CA GLU A 1 25.29 4.56 -12.86
C GLU A 1 26.39 3.67 -13.44
N THR A 2 26.19 2.42 -13.39
CA THR A 2 27.22 1.44 -13.67
C THR A 2 26.72 0.34 -14.55
N GLN A 3 25.42 0.26 -14.65
CA GLN A 3 24.79 -0.56 -15.67
C GLN A 3 24.56 0.26 -16.92
N PRO A 4 24.53 -0.37 -18.09
CA PRO A 4 23.84 0.21 -19.21
C PRO A 4 22.49 0.69 -18.68
N ASP A 5 22.19 1.94 -18.94
CA ASP A 5 20.87 2.49 -18.69
C ASP A 5 19.82 1.50 -19.19
N ILE A 6 18.94 1.05 -18.30
CA ILE A 6 17.84 0.14 -18.67
C ILE A 6 16.95 0.72 -19.77
N PHE A 7 17.01 2.05 -19.99
CA PHE A 7 16.28 2.75 -21.03
C PHE A 7 17.03 2.93 -22.33
N GLY A 8 18.34 2.68 -22.41
CA GLY A 8 19.02 2.95 -23.67
C GLY A 8 20.50 2.57 -23.71
N GLY A 9 21.02 1.90 -22.72
CA GLY A 9 22.39 1.42 -22.71
C GLY A 9 23.46 2.49 -22.46
N ASN A 10 23.10 3.58 -21.82
CA ASN A 10 24.05 4.64 -21.43
C ASN A 10 24.76 4.25 -20.13
N ASN A 11 26.04 4.06 -20.22
CA ASN A 11 26.91 3.97 -19.05
C ASN A 11 27.54 5.33 -18.79
N TYR A 12 27.06 6.04 -17.77
CA TYR A 12 27.57 7.36 -17.44
C TYR A 12 28.82 7.36 -16.57
N TRP A 13 29.25 6.23 -16.03
CA TRP A 13 30.45 6.16 -15.21
C TRP A 13 31.71 6.66 -15.93
N PRO A 14 31.97 6.32 -17.22
CA PRO A 14 33.10 6.86 -17.96
C PRO A 14 33.15 8.38 -18.05
N LYS A 15 32.00 9.04 -17.95
CA LYS A 15 31.85 10.52 -17.97
C LYS A 15 31.69 11.13 -16.59
N ASN A 16 31.61 10.33 -15.54
CA ASN A 16 31.33 10.80 -14.19
C ASN A 16 32.55 11.54 -13.63
N PRO A 17 32.36 12.74 -13.05
CA PRO A 17 33.46 13.54 -12.48
C PRO A 17 34.16 12.89 -11.28
N TYR A 18 33.54 11.93 -10.61
CA TYR A 18 34.19 11.16 -9.55
C TYR A 18 35.11 10.05 -10.07
N ASN A 19 35.01 9.69 -11.35
CA ASN A 19 35.84 8.64 -11.95
C ASN A 19 37.31 9.10 -12.05
N ALA A 20 38.24 8.26 -11.59
CA ALA A 20 39.68 8.53 -11.66
C ALA A 20 40.16 8.78 -13.09
N ALA A 21 39.58 8.16 -14.10
CA ALA A 21 39.89 8.41 -15.51
C ALA A 21 39.60 9.86 -15.95
N ASN A 22 38.72 10.55 -15.23
CA ASN A 22 38.36 11.96 -15.47
C ASN A 22 39.00 12.92 -14.44
N GLY A 23 40.01 12.44 -13.67
CA GLY A 23 40.66 13.22 -12.62
C GLY A 23 39.91 13.19 -11.28
N GLY A 24 38.88 12.38 -11.15
CA GLY A 24 38.13 12.20 -9.89
C GLY A 24 38.84 11.24 -8.91
N PRO A 25 38.33 11.13 -7.66
CA PRO A 25 38.98 10.34 -6.61
C PRO A 25 38.66 8.86 -6.59
N CYS A 26 37.75 8.37 -7.43
CA CYS A 26 37.19 7.02 -7.35
C CYS A 26 37.69 6.13 -8.49
N ALA A 27 38.32 4.99 -8.15
CA ALA A 27 38.76 4.01 -9.13
C ALA A 27 37.56 3.25 -9.76
N ASN A 28 36.48 3.10 -9.01
CA ASN A 28 35.22 2.52 -9.44
C ASN A 28 34.06 3.16 -8.65
N GLN A 29 32.84 2.77 -8.97
CA GLN A 29 31.63 3.38 -8.40
C GLN A 29 31.50 3.13 -6.90
N ASN A 30 31.85 1.92 -6.43
CA ASN A 30 31.76 1.59 -5.01
C ASN A 30 32.72 2.43 -4.16
N ALA A 31 33.84 2.86 -4.73
CA ALA A 31 34.79 3.73 -4.06
C ALA A 31 34.14 5.07 -3.66
N PHE A 32 33.05 5.52 -4.31
CA PHE A 32 32.32 6.70 -3.94
C PHE A 32 31.84 6.67 -2.47
N PHE A 33 31.40 5.52 -1.99
CA PHE A 33 30.87 5.37 -0.64
C PHE A 33 31.94 5.25 0.45
N THR A 34 33.18 4.91 0.06
CA THR A 34 34.29 4.69 1.00
C THR A 34 35.38 5.76 0.91
N ASN A 35 35.49 6.45 -0.22
CA ASN A 35 36.55 7.42 -0.45
C ASN A 35 36.26 8.76 0.27
N THR A 36 37.16 9.18 1.17
CA THR A 36 37.03 10.41 1.94
C THR A 36 37.01 11.67 1.07
N THR A 37 37.84 11.71 0.00
CA THR A 37 37.88 12.85 -0.92
C THR A 37 36.56 12.98 -1.69
N ALA A 38 35.98 11.86 -2.14
CA ALA A 38 34.68 11.84 -2.79
C ALA A 38 33.59 12.41 -1.87
N ARG A 39 33.59 12.00 -0.59
CA ARG A 39 32.66 12.49 0.42
C ARG A 39 32.80 14.00 0.65
N ILE A 40 34.02 14.51 0.74
CA ILE A 40 34.29 15.96 0.90
C ILE A 40 33.77 16.75 -0.32
N ILE A 41 33.99 16.25 -1.52
CA ILE A 41 33.48 16.86 -2.76
C ILE A 41 31.94 16.86 -2.76
N TYR A 42 31.32 15.75 -2.35
CA TYR A 42 29.87 15.66 -2.27
C TYR A 42 29.29 16.61 -1.22
N GLN A 43 29.89 16.71 -0.03
CA GLN A 43 29.49 17.66 1.00
C GLN A 43 29.64 19.10 0.54
N LYS A 44 30.69 19.42 -0.26
CA LYS A 44 30.82 20.73 -0.87
C LYS A 44 29.68 21.07 -1.82
N ARG A 45 29.22 20.09 -2.62
CA ARG A 45 28.04 20.23 -3.47
C ARG A 45 26.78 20.45 -2.62
N LEU A 46 26.55 19.66 -1.58
CA LEU A 46 25.41 19.84 -0.69
C LEU A 46 25.40 21.21 -0.02
N ARG A 47 26.56 21.69 0.45
CA ARG A 47 26.68 23.04 1.01
C ARG A 47 26.25 24.13 0.02
N TYR A 48 26.63 23.98 -1.24
CA TYR A 48 26.19 24.91 -2.29
C TYR A 48 24.66 24.86 -2.46
N LEU A 49 24.08 23.67 -2.49
CA LEU A 49 22.63 23.48 -2.66
C LEU A 49 21.86 24.06 -1.46
N VAL A 50 22.29 23.80 -0.23
CA VAL A 50 21.69 24.37 0.98
C VAL A 50 21.76 25.88 0.97
N ALA A 51 22.95 26.47 0.68
CA ALA A 51 23.14 27.91 0.62
C ALA A 51 22.29 28.57 -0.48
N ARG A 52 22.06 27.88 -1.59
CA ARG A 52 21.35 28.42 -2.76
C ARG A 52 19.84 28.28 -2.67
N TYR A 53 19.36 27.17 -2.12
CA TYR A 53 17.94 26.78 -2.20
C TYR A 53 17.28 26.52 -0.84
N GLY A 54 18.05 26.33 0.22
CA GLY A 54 17.51 25.96 1.54
C GLY A 54 16.55 26.97 2.16
N TYR A 55 16.54 28.23 1.70
CA TYR A 55 15.59 29.24 2.17
C TYR A 55 14.17 29.03 1.65
N SER A 56 13.98 28.15 0.66
CA SER A 56 12.70 27.97 0.00
C SER A 56 11.73 27.18 0.86
N GLN A 57 10.57 27.75 1.15
CA GLN A 57 9.48 27.08 1.86
C GLN A 57 8.84 25.93 1.04
N ASN A 58 9.16 25.85 -0.25
CA ASN A 58 8.68 24.78 -1.12
C ASN A 58 9.62 23.57 -1.13
N LEU A 59 10.76 23.63 -0.43
CA LEU A 59 11.66 22.51 -0.25
C LEU A 59 11.21 21.67 0.95
N LEU A 60 10.78 20.42 0.71
CA LEU A 60 10.39 19.49 1.74
C LEU A 60 11.59 18.77 2.35
N ALA A 61 12.46 18.23 1.50
CA ALA A 61 13.52 17.33 1.92
C ALA A 61 14.69 17.31 0.94
N TRP A 62 15.83 16.82 1.42
CA TRP A 62 17.00 16.47 0.64
C TRP A 62 17.03 14.96 0.41
N GLU A 63 17.00 14.52 -0.82
CA GLU A 63 17.22 13.13 -1.20
C GLU A 63 18.72 12.92 -1.50
N LEU A 64 19.38 12.09 -0.69
CA LEU A 64 20.81 11.86 -0.78
C LEU A 64 21.21 11.08 -2.03
N PHE A 65 20.39 10.10 -2.41
CA PHE A 65 20.64 9.27 -3.58
C PHE A 65 19.31 8.75 -4.13
N ASN A 66 19.16 8.78 -5.46
CA ASN A 66 18.01 8.22 -6.14
C ASN A 66 18.26 6.74 -6.46
N GLU A 67 17.35 5.86 -6.06
CA GLU A 67 17.39 4.42 -6.32
C GLU A 67 18.77 3.80 -6.06
N ILE A 68 19.24 3.97 -4.83
CA ILE A 68 20.60 3.54 -4.44
C ILE A 68 20.86 2.04 -4.69
N ASP A 69 19.83 1.22 -4.67
CA ASP A 69 19.90 -0.21 -4.95
C ASP A 69 20.12 -0.53 -6.44
N ASN A 70 20.02 0.43 -7.34
CA ASN A 70 20.42 0.30 -8.74
C ASN A 70 21.90 0.59 -9.00
N VAL A 71 22.66 0.93 -7.97
CA VAL A 71 24.12 1.09 -8.13
C VAL A 71 24.78 -0.26 -8.29
N TYR A 72 25.47 -0.42 -9.40
CA TYR A 72 26.20 -1.66 -9.69
C TYR A 72 27.16 -2.02 -8.55
N GLN A 73 27.21 -3.29 -8.20
CA GLN A 73 27.99 -3.77 -7.07
C GLN A 73 27.50 -3.23 -5.70
N TYR A 74 26.22 -2.94 -5.55
CA TYR A 74 25.61 -2.71 -4.25
C TYR A 74 25.69 -3.98 -3.37
N LEU A 75 26.86 -4.56 -3.29
CA LEU A 75 27.15 -5.73 -2.46
C LEU A 75 27.68 -5.34 -1.09
N ASN A 76 28.17 -4.10 -0.94
CA ASN A 76 28.68 -3.60 0.33
C ASN A 76 27.64 -2.67 1.01
N ALA A 77 26.55 -3.28 1.46
CA ALA A 77 25.47 -2.59 2.15
C ALA A 77 25.97 -1.78 3.38
N GLY A 78 26.96 -2.29 4.10
CA GLY A 78 27.54 -1.61 5.26
C GLY A 78 28.25 -0.29 4.90
N SER A 79 28.96 -0.24 3.77
CA SER A 79 29.60 1.00 3.30
C SER A 79 28.59 2.02 2.84
N VAL A 80 27.55 1.58 2.14
CA VAL A 80 26.45 2.47 1.69
C VAL A 80 25.68 3.03 2.87
N ALA A 81 25.34 2.21 3.86
CA ALA A 81 24.69 2.65 5.09
C ALA A 81 25.55 3.64 5.89
N SER A 82 26.86 3.35 6.05
CA SER A 82 27.80 4.25 6.72
C SER A 82 27.92 5.60 6.01
N TRP A 83 27.89 5.59 4.68
CA TRP A 83 27.91 6.83 3.88
C TRP A 83 26.64 7.64 4.12
N HIS A 84 25.45 7.01 4.04
CA HIS A 84 24.16 7.68 4.30
C HIS A 84 24.11 8.27 5.71
N GLY A 85 24.53 7.51 6.72
CA GLY A 85 24.59 8.00 8.10
C GLY A 85 25.52 9.20 8.25
N SER A 86 26.72 9.15 7.64
CA SER A 86 27.69 10.25 7.71
C SER A 86 27.22 11.51 6.97
N VAL A 87 26.67 11.34 5.75
CA VAL A 87 26.24 12.48 4.93
C VAL A 87 24.95 13.08 5.48
N GLY A 88 24.02 12.25 5.93
CA GLY A 88 22.78 12.71 6.55
C GLY A 88 23.06 13.51 7.84
N ALA A 89 23.91 12.99 8.73
CA ALA A 89 24.30 13.72 9.94
C ALA A 89 24.97 15.07 9.63
N TRP A 90 25.85 15.09 8.62
CA TRP A 90 26.48 16.31 8.17
C TRP A 90 25.46 17.32 7.62
N LEU A 91 24.49 16.84 6.85
CA LEU A 91 23.47 17.70 6.23
C LEU A 91 22.54 18.31 7.29
N HIS A 92 22.06 17.51 8.27
CA HIS A 92 21.30 18.02 9.41
C HIS A 92 22.07 19.09 10.21
N ALA A 93 23.38 18.93 10.35
CA ALA A 93 24.21 19.92 11.04
C ALA A 93 24.49 21.19 10.20
N SER A 94 24.40 21.09 8.86
CA SER A 94 24.77 22.15 7.93
C SER A 94 23.60 22.91 7.34
N ASP A 95 22.39 22.37 7.41
CA ASP A 95 21.17 23.01 6.94
C ASP A 95 20.50 23.78 8.09
N PRO A 96 20.58 25.12 8.10
CA PRO A 96 20.00 25.93 9.16
C PRO A 96 18.47 25.99 9.12
N PHE A 97 17.84 25.51 8.05
CA PHE A 97 16.39 25.51 7.88
C PHE A 97 15.74 24.21 8.37
N GLY A 98 16.53 23.17 8.61
CA GLY A 98 16.07 21.91 9.20
C GLY A 98 15.20 21.08 8.26
N HIS A 99 15.47 21.08 6.96
CA HIS A 99 14.76 20.21 6.02
C HIS A 99 15.02 18.74 6.32
N LEU A 100 14.03 17.94 5.98
CA LEU A 100 14.10 16.47 6.14
C LEU A 100 15.15 15.88 5.19
N VAL A 101 15.66 14.70 5.55
CA VAL A 101 16.65 13.96 4.78
C VAL A 101 16.13 12.57 4.47
N THR A 102 16.26 12.13 3.23
CA THR A 102 15.90 10.79 2.78
C THR A 102 16.85 10.26 1.71
N THR A 103 16.58 9.08 1.23
CA THR A 103 17.12 8.45 0.02
C THR A 103 15.99 7.61 -0.58
N SER A 104 16.11 7.14 -1.83
CA SER A 104 15.10 6.26 -2.40
C SER A 104 15.65 4.88 -2.78
N LEU A 105 14.74 3.92 -2.83
CA LEU A 105 14.96 2.54 -3.27
C LEU A 105 13.87 2.12 -4.25
N THR A 106 14.19 1.18 -5.15
CA THR A 106 13.24 0.62 -6.11
C THR A 106 12.29 -0.38 -5.45
N GLY A 107 11.07 -0.49 -5.96
CA GLY A 107 10.15 -1.61 -5.70
C GLY A 107 9.75 -1.87 -4.24
N GLY A 108 9.89 -0.89 -3.35
CA GLY A 108 9.59 -1.09 -1.93
C GLY A 108 10.51 -2.11 -1.26
N SER A 109 11.77 -2.16 -1.66
CA SER A 109 12.80 -3.04 -1.10
C SER A 109 12.98 -2.79 0.39
N ASP A 110 13.00 -3.88 1.16
CA ASP A 110 13.30 -3.82 2.59
C ASP A 110 14.82 -3.82 2.79
N ARG A 111 15.34 -2.68 3.25
CA ARG A 111 16.77 -2.46 3.51
C ARG A 111 16.94 -1.93 4.94
N PRO A 112 16.93 -2.82 5.94
CA PRO A 112 17.05 -2.42 7.34
C PRO A 112 18.28 -1.57 7.64
N GLU A 113 19.39 -1.83 6.97
CA GLU A 113 20.63 -1.08 7.11
C GLU A 113 20.53 0.38 6.65
N ILE A 114 19.57 0.69 5.79
CA ILE A 114 19.28 2.06 5.33
C ILE A 114 18.14 2.66 6.17
N TRP A 115 17.00 1.96 6.26
CA TRP A 115 15.80 2.53 6.87
C TRP A 115 15.89 2.68 8.39
N SER A 116 16.77 1.90 9.05
CA SER A 116 17.02 2.05 10.50
C SER A 116 17.93 3.25 10.84
N LEU A 117 18.54 3.92 9.86
CA LEU A 117 19.42 5.05 10.12
C LEU A 117 18.63 6.24 10.70
N PRO A 118 18.98 6.75 11.89
CA PRO A 118 18.28 7.87 12.49
C PRO A 118 18.48 9.19 11.72
N GLN A 119 19.43 9.23 10.78
CA GLN A 119 19.73 10.38 9.93
C GLN A 119 18.85 10.45 8.69
N LEU A 120 18.03 9.46 8.44
CA LEU A 120 16.98 9.52 7.41
C LEU A 120 15.64 9.71 8.11
N ASP A 121 14.93 10.79 7.79
CA ASP A 121 13.71 11.17 8.50
C ASP A 121 12.48 10.38 8.05
N PHE A 122 12.47 9.95 6.81
CA PHE A 122 11.39 9.13 6.25
C PHE A 122 11.93 8.15 5.19
N ALA A 123 11.16 7.11 4.93
CA ALA A 123 11.47 6.14 3.89
C ALA A 123 10.81 6.56 2.57
N ALA A 124 11.60 6.60 1.48
CA ALA A 124 11.08 6.84 0.15
C ALA A 124 11.35 5.63 -0.75
N TYR A 125 10.35 5.22 -1.52
CA TYR A 125 10.50 4.14 -2.47
C TYR A 125 9.74 4.43 -3.77
N HIS A 126 10.10 3.69 -4.82
CA HIS A 126 9.49 3.76 -6.13
C HIS A 126 8.65 2.51 -6.38
N SER A 127 7.54 2.66 -7.08
CA SER A 127 6.60 1.56 -7.32
C SER A 127 6.11 1.58 -8.76
N TYR A 128 6.48 0.55 -9.51
CA TYR A 128 6.12 0.39 -10.92
C TYR A 128 5.61 -1.02 -11.20
N ASN A 129 4.80 -1.16 -12.25
CA ASN A 129 4.31 -2.45 -12.77
C ASN A 129 3.48 -3.25 -11.77
N GLU A 130 2.77 -2.60 -10.89
CA GLU A 130 1.96 -3.27 -9.87
C GLU A 130 0.56 -3.61 -10.40
N PRO A 131 0.14 -4.88 -10.34
CA PRO A 131 -1.19 -5.29 -10.79
C PRO A 131 -2.33 -4.75 -9.94
N SER A 132 -2.07 -4.57 -8.65
CA SER A 132 -3.01 -4.00 -7.69
C SER A 132 -2.31 -2.87 -6.93
N PRO A 133 -2.11 -1.71 -7.56
CA PRO A 133 -1.32 -0.63 -6.99
C PRO A 133 -1.77 -0.22 -5.59
N ALA A 134 -3.06 -0.05 -5.37
CA ALA A 134 -3.58 0.36 -4.07
C ALA A 134 -3.19 -0.61 -2.94
N SER A 135 -3.40 -1.91 -3.14
CA SER A 135 -3.07 -2.93 -2.15
C SER A 135 -1.56 -3.03 -1.91
N ARG A 136 -0.76 -2.91 -2.97
CA ARG A 136 0.70 -2.96 -2.88
C ARG A 136 1.26 -1.79 -2.09
N LEU A 137 0.84 -0.57 -2.42
CA LEU A 137 1.29 0.64 -1.74
C LEU A 137 0.94 0.60 -0.25
N ALA A 138 -0.27 0.16 0.09
CA ALA A 138 -0.69 -0.02 1.48
C ALA A 138 0.16 -1.08 2.22
N ALA A 139 0.47 -2.20 1.58
CA ALA A 139 1.26 -3.26 2.18
C ALA A 139 2.71 -2.82 2.45
N VAL A 140 3.34 -2.09 1.53
CA VAL A 140 4.69 -1.55 1.71
C VAL A 140 4.71 -0.49 2.81
N ALA A 141 3.76 0.45 2.77
CA ALA A 141 3.65 1.48 3.80
C ALA A 141 3.49 0.86 5.20
N GLN A 142 2.62 -0.14 5.35
CA GLN A 142 2.45 -0.85 6.62
C GLN A 142 3.74 -1.52 7.09
N SER A 143 4.44 -2.21 6.19
CA SER A 143 5.71 -2.88 6.52
C SER A 143 6.74 -1.88 7.05
N PHE A 144 6.89 -0.73 6.39
CA PHE A 144 7.86 0.29 6.77
C PHE A 144 7.48 1.06 8.04
N LEU A 145 6.19 1.43 8.17
CA LEU A 145 5.68 2.07 9.39
C LEU A 145 5.86 1.17 10.62
N SER A 146 5.57 -0.12 10.50
CA SER A 146 5.70 -1.08 11.60
C SER A 146 7.17 -1.44 11.89
N GLY A 147 7.99 -1.58 10.84
CA GLY A 147 9.39 -1.98 10.96
C GLY A 147 10.32 -0.87 11.44
N TYR A 148 10.13 0.36 10.93
CA TYR A 148 11.08 1.47 11.14
C TYR A 148 10.48 2.66 11.89
N ARG A 149 9.16 2.70 12.07
CA ARG A 149 8.43 3.82 12.70
C ARG A 149 8.73 5.17 12.04
N LYS A 150 8.91 5.18 10.75
CA LYS A 150 9.16 6.37 9.93
C LYS A 150 8.01 6.64 8.99
N PRO A 151 7.71 7.90 8.67
CA PRO A 151 6.82 8.23 7.56
C PRO A 151 7.30 7.55 6.28
N VAL A 152 6.38 7.25 5.39
CA VAL A 152 6.65 6.57 4.11
C VAL A 152 6.18 7.44 2.96
N MET A 153 7.00 7.59 1.95
CA MET A 153 6.67 8.34 0.73
C MET A 153 6.85 7.44 -0.50
N VAL A 154 5.87 7.47 -1.40
CA VAL A 154 6.01 6.89 -2.73
C VAL A 154 6.57 7.99 -3.64
N GLY A 155 7.91 8.03 -3.77
CA GLY A 155 8.63 9.11 -4.46
C GLY A 155 8.49 9.05 -5.97
N GLU A 156 8.30 7.85 -6.52
CA GLU A 156 7.96 7.61 -7.92
C GLU A 156 6.92 6.50 -8.03
N PHE A 157 5.99 6.69 -8.95
CA PHE A 157 4.95 5.72 -9.26
C PHE A 157 4.67 5.71 -10.78
N GLY A 158 4.39 4.53 -11.28
CA GLY A 158 3.91 4.37 -12.66
C GLY A 158 3.32 3.00 -12.92
N VAL A 159 2.37 2.93 -13.84
CA VAL A 159 1.80 1.65 -14.28
C VAL A 159 2.81 0.81 -15.07
N ASP A 160 3.79 1.46 -15.68
CA ASP A 160 4.97 0.81 -16.30
C ASP A 160 6.20 1.73 -16.13
N TYR A 161 7.34 1.17 -15.74
CA TYR A 161 8.60 1.92 -15.58
C TYR A 161 9.19 2.41 -16.90
N ARG A 162 8.81 1.81 -18.02
CA ARG A 162 9.31 2.15 -19.36
C ARG A 162 8.56 3.30 -20.00
N GLY A 163 7.37 3.60 -19.53
CA GLY A 163 6.50 4.60 -20.07
C GLY A 163 5.06 4.43 -19.60
N TRP A 164 4.29 5.49 -19.76
CA TRP A 164 2.86 5.45 -19.55
C TRP A 164 2.17 6.19 -20.68
N SER A 165 1.12 5.60 -21.17
CA SER A 165 0.24 6.22 -22.16
C SER A 165 -1.21 5.87 -21.86
N ARG A 166 -2.14 6.67 -22.36
CA ARG A 166 -3.56 6.39 -22.28
C ARG A 166 -3.94 5.05 -22.92
N ALA A 167 -3.18 4.58 -23.90
CA ALA A 167 -3.42 3.27 -24.51
C ALA A 167 -3.14 2.10 -23.54
N GLN A 168 -2.20 2.26 -22.63
CA GLN A 168 -1.87 1.25 -21.63
C GLN A 168 -2.89 1.24 -20.46
N ASP A 169 -3.38 2.39 -20.05
CA ASP A 169 -4.38 2.55 -18.99
C ASP A 169 -5.52 3.46 -19.43
N PRO A 170 -6.35 3.02 -20.42
CA PRO A 170 -7.34 3.87 -21.10
C PRO A 170 -8.42 4.43 -20.17
N TYR A 171 -8.71 3.73 -19.07
CA TYR A 171 -9.69 4.12 -18.04
C TYR A 171 -9.04 4.70 -16.79
N LEU A 172 -7.71 4.89 -16.79
CA LEU A 172 -6.91 5.44 -15.69
C LEU A 172 -7.05 4.66 -14.37
N ARG A 173 -7.34 3.37 -14.43
CA ARG A 173 -7.53 2.52 -13.25
C ARG A 173 -6.25 2.33 -12.47
N GLY A 174 -5.14 2.05 -13.16
CA GLY A 174 -3.83 1.90 -12.55
C GLY A 174 -3.36 3.20 -11.89
N LEU A 175 -3.47 4.32 -12.61
CA LEU A 175 -3.12 5.63 -12.08
C LEU A 175 -3.99 6.01 -10.89
N ARG A 176 -5.31 5.83 -10.98
CA ARG A 176 -6.25 6.15 -9.89
C ARG A 176 -5.98 5.31 -8.64
N GLN A 177 -5.69 4.01 -8.80
CA GLN A 177 -5.29 3.16 -7.69
C GLN A 177 -3.96 3.62 -7.05
N GLY A 178 -3.03 4.15 -7.83
CA GLY A 178 -1.80 4.77 -7.30
C GLY A 178 -2.08 6.03 -6.49
N ILE A 179 -2.95 6.90 -7.00
CA ILE A 179 -3.35 8.15 -6.35
C ILE A 179 -4.01 7.86 -4.99
N TRP A 180 -5.06 7.07 -4.99
CA TRP A 180 -5.82 6.74 -3.77
C TRP A 180 -5.06 5.80 -2.85
N GLY A 181 -4.37 4.81 -3.42
CA GLY A 181 -3.59 3.83 -2.70
C GLY A 181 -2.40 4.44 -1.97
N GLY A 182 -1.72 5.41 -2.57
CA GLY A 182 -0.68 6.19 -1.90
C GLY A 182 -1.26 6.94 -0.69
N ALA A 183 -2.28 7.76 -0.92
CA ALA A 183 -2.86 8.59 0.13
C ALA A 183 -3.50 7.76 1.26
N LEU A 184 -4.36 6.79 0.95
CA LEU A 184 -5.10 6.03 1.96
C LEU A 184 -4.40 4.73 2.40
N GLY A 185 -3.27 4.39 1.78
CA GLY A 185 -2.46 3.23 2.15
C GLY A 185 -1.50 3.47 3.32
N GLY A 186 -1.43 4.68 3.86
CA GLY A 186 -0.56 5.02 5.00
C GLY A 186 0.73 5.75 4.61
N SER A 187 0.89 6.16 3.36
CA SER A 187 1.96 7.06 2.94
C SER A 187 1.64 8.52 3.30
N VAL A 188 2.64 9.39 3.27
CA VAL A 188 2.49 10.83 3.63
C VAL A 188 1.61 11.62 2.64
N GLY A 189 1.24 11.01 1.53
CA GLY A 189 0.39 11.60 0.50
C GLY A 189 0.15 10.63 -0.65
N THR A 190 -0.36 11.15 -1.75
CA THR A 190 -0.55 10.36 -2.98
C THR A 190 0.78 9.84 -3.53
N ALA A 191 0.75 8.75 -4.29
CA ALA A 191 1.93 8.30 -5.02
C ALA A 191 2.30 9.32 -6.12
N MET A 192 3.59 9.66 -6.19
CA MET A 192 4.10 10.67 -7.12
C MET A 192 4.31 10.04 -8.50
N SER A 193 3.47 10.37 -9.49
CA SER A 193 3.66 9.84 -10.83
C SER A 193 4.96 10.35 -11.47
N TRP A 194 5.80 9.41 -11.94
CA TRP A 194 7.01 9.75 -12.67
C TRP A 194 6.73 10.35 -14.05
N TRP A 195 5.67 9.92 -14.70
CA TRP A 195 5.28 10.37 -16.04
C TRP A 195 4.45 11.66 -15.99
N TRP A 196 4.98 12.67 -15.28
CA TRP A 196 4.30 13.94 -15.00
C TRP A 196 3.95 14.73 -16.27
N GLU A 197 4.76 14.64 -17.34
CA GLU A 197 4.45 15.24 -18.64
C GLU A 197 3.18 14.64 -19.27
N ASN A 198 2.95 13.33 -19.07
CA ASN A 198 1.75 12.67 -19.53
C ASN A 198 0.53 13.01 -18.68
N LEU A 199 0.72 13.29 -17.38
CA LEU A 199 -0.38 13.82 -16.55
C LEU A 199 -0.92 15.13 -17.13
N HIS A 200 -0.02 15.98 -17.64
CA HIS A 200 -0.39 17.24 -18.23
C HIS A 200 -1.02 17.06 -19.62
N SER A 201 -0.37 16.34 -20.51
CA SER A 201 -0.84 16.14 -21.89
C SER A 201 -2.17 15.40 -21.98
N GLU A 202 -2.43 14.46 -21.07
CA GLU A 202 -3.66 13.67 -20.97
C GLU A 202 -4.72 14.30 -20.06
N ASN A 203 -4.42 15.47 -19.46
CA ASN A 203 -5.31 16.22 -18.58
C ASN A 203 -5.93 15.34 -17.48
N VAL A 204 -5.09 14.64 -16.69
CA VAL A 204 -5.55 13.74 -15.62
C VAL A 204 -5.63 14.40 -14.25
N TYR A 205 -5.39 15.70 -14.15
CA TYR A 205 -5.51 16.49 -12.91
C TYR A 205 -6.85 16.33 -12.19
N PRO A 206 -8.01 16.16 -12.88
CA PRO A 206 -9.28 15.92 -12.20
C PRO A 206 -9.28 14.73 -11.23
N LEU A 207 -8.42 13.71 -11.45
CA LEU A 207 -8.30 12.59 -10.49
C LEU A 207 -7.66 13.02 -9.17
N TYR A 208 -6.66 13.91 -9.22
CA TYR A 208 -6.03 14.49 -8.02
C TYR A 208 -6.97 15.48 -7.33
N GLU A 209 -7.72 16.27 -8.10
CA GLU A 209 -8.75 17.17 -7.58
C GLU A 209 -9.85 16.39 -6.85
N ALA A 210 -10.27 15.23 -7.37
CA ALA A 210 -11.25 14.37 -6.73
C ALA A 210 -10.77 13.90 -5.35
N LEU A 211 -9.54 13.40 -5.23
CA LEU A 211 -8.95 13.07 -3.93
C LEU A 211 -8.87 14.30 -3.03
N GLY A 212 -8.30 15.40 -3.52
CA GLY A 212 -8.13 16.65 -2.76
C GLY A 212 -9.44 17.19 -2.23
N SER A 213 -10.50 17.17 -3.03
CA SER A 213 -11.82 17.68 -2.62
C SER A 213 -12.43 16.87 -1.49
N ILE A 214 -12.24 15.55 -1.44
CA ILE A 214 -12.68 14.71 -0.32
C ILE A 214 -11.82 14.96 0.92
N LEU A 215 -10.50 15.04 0.77
CA LEU A 215 -9.58 15.27 1.90
C LEU A 215 -9.80 16.63 2.56
N THR A 216 -10.19 17.68 1.81
CA THR A 216 -10.45 19.01 2.37
C THR A 216 -11.66 19.03 3.33
N HIS A 217 -12.54 18.03 3.26
CA HIS A 217 -13.68 17.88 4.18
C HIS A 217 -13.36 17.00 5.38
N THR A 218 -12.10 16.62 5.56
CA THR A 218 -11.62 15.79 6.67
C THR A 218 -10.55 16.52 7.47
N HIS A 219 -10.16 15.96 8.62
CA HIS A 219 -9.06 16.48 9.42
C HIS A 219 -7.71 15.91 8.95
N TRP A 220 -7.52 15.81 7.64
CA TRP A 220 -6.34 15.19 7.02
C TRP A 220 -5.01 15.65 7.61
N GLY A 221 -4.83 16.96 7.78
CA GLY A 221 -3.64 17.55 8.39
C GLY A 221 -3.53 17.41 9.91
N GLY A 222 -4.56 16.88 10.59
CA GLY A 222 -4.61 16.83 12.05
C GLY A 222 -3.80 15.71 12.69
N GLY A 223 -3.29 14.77 11.92
CA GLY A 223 -2.52 13.62 12.40
C GLY A 223 -3.39 12.55 13.08
N GLY A 224 -2.73 11.59 13.71
CA GLY A 224 -3.43 10.51 14.43
C GLY A 224 -3.97 9.40 13.53
N TRP A 225 -3.75 9.46 12.23
CA TRP A 225 -4.19 8.45 11.29
C TRP A 225 -3.49 7.12 11.52
N ARG A 226 -4.26 6.05 11.53
CA ARG A 226 -3.79 4.66 11.63
C ARG A 226 -4.25 3.91 10.40
N GLN A 227 -3.37 3.13 9.84
CA GLN A 227 -3.71 2.30 8.69
C GLN A 227 -4.72 1.23 9.09
N ILE A 228 -5.77 1.11 8.29
CA ILE A 228 -6.73 0.03 8.37
C ILE A 228 -6.29 -1.05 7.36
N VAL A 229 -5.99 -2.24 7.86
CA VAL A 229 -5.61 -3.37 7.02
C VAL A 229 -6.81 -4.26 6.80
N PHE A 230 -7.15 -4.48 5.54
CA PHE A 230 -8.24 -5.37 5.15
C PHE A 230 -7.68 -6.64 4.54
N LEU A 231 -8.22 -7.75 4.99
CA LEU A 231 -8.08 -9.01 4.28
C LEU A 231 -9.07 -8.99 3.12
N THR A 232 -8.56 -9.12 1.92
CA THR A 232 -9.36 -9.35 0.73
C THR A 232 -10.02 -10.72 0.83
N SER A 233 -11.31 -10.80 0.60
CA SER A 233 -12.15 -11.99 0.57
C SER A 233 -12.01 -12.91 1.80
N GLY A 234 -12.84 -12.71 2.78
CA GLY A 234 -13.13 -13.75 3.77
C GLY A 234 -13.84 -14.95 3.13
N PRO A 235 -13.94 -16.06 3.85
CA PRO A 235 -14.78 -17.18 3.44
C PRO A 235 -16.22 -16.70 3.21
N PRO A 236 -17.01 -17.40 2.37
CA PRO A 236 -18.39 -17.04 2.17
C PRO A 236 -19.12 -16.98 3.51
N PRO A 237 -19.97 -15.99 3.73
CA PRO A 237 -20.74 -15.88 4.96
C PRO A 237 -21.63 -17.11 5.14
N SER A 238 -21.80 -17.55 6.37
CA SER A 238 -22.63 -18.72 6.72
C SER A 238 -24.09 -18.64 6.25
N THR A 239 -24.54 -17.44 5.87
CA THR A 239 -25.88 -17.17 5.35
C THR A 239 -26.08 -17.55 3.88
N VAL A 240 -25.01 -17.83 3.15
CA VAL A 240 -25.08 -18.12 1.69
C VAL A 240 -25.51 -19.55 1.39
N GLY A 241 -25.71 -20.38 2.40
CA GLY A 241 -26.03 -21.80 2.27
C GLY A 241 -24.80 -22.68 2.05
N ASN A 242 -25.00 -23.99 2.12
CA ASN A 242 -23.91 -24.93 1.89
C ASN A 242 -23.48 -24.89 0.42
N PRO A 243 -22.17 -24.85 0.14
CA PRO A 243 -21.67 -24.86 -1.22
C PRO A 243 -22.08 -26.17 -1.94
N ILE A 244 -22.42 -26.03 -3.21
CA ILE A 244 -22.53 -27.19 -4.11
C ILE A 244 -21.10 -27.48 -4.58
N ILE A 245 -20.52 -28.54 -4.07
CA ILE A 245 -19.17 -28.95 -4.42
C ILE A 245 -19.26 -29.81 -5.69
N ASN A 246 -18.55 -29.37 -6.73
CA ASN A 246 -18.36 -30.18 -7.91
C ASN A 246 -17.47 -31.38 -7.54
N ALA A 247 -17.98 -32.59 -7.67
CA ALA A 247 -17.27 -33.81 -7.29
C ALA A 247 -16.05 -34.14 -8.18
N GLN A 248 -15.85 -33.42 -9.28
CA GLN A 248 -14.69 -33.62 -10.14
C GLN A 248 -13.52 -32.71 -9.68
N PRO A 249 -12.45 -33.29 -9.13
CA PRO A 249 -11.25 -32.53 -8.81
C PRO A 249 -10.63 -31.92 -10.08
N PHE A 250 -10.03 -30.74 -9.94
CA PHE A 250 -9.25 -30.12 -11.00
C PHE A 250 -7.92 -29.62 -10.46
N ALA A 251 -7.02 -29.25 -11.36
CA ALA A 251 -5.76 -28.62 -11.03
C ALA A 251 -5.77 -27.16 -11.47
N VAL A 252 -5.19 -26.33 -10.65
CA VAL A 252 -4.92 -24.92 -10.96
C VAL A 252 -3.42 -24.76 -11.18
N ARG A 253 -3.04 -24.08 -12.23
CA ARG A 253 -1.65 -23.78 -12.55
C ARG A 253 -1.41 -22.28 -12.48
N LEU A 254 -0.34 -21.88 -11.84
CA LEU A 254 0.17 -20.52 -11.74
C LEU A 254 1.51 -20.48 -12.44
N THR A 255 1.62 -19.68 -13.49
CA THR A 255 2.88 -19.48 -14.19
C THR A 255 3.47 -18.14 -13.74
N PRO A 256 4.48 -18.14 -12.83
CA PRO A 256 5.14 -16.92 -12.42
C PRO A 256 5.82 -16.25 -13.60
N GLY A 257 5.99 -14.95 -13.51
CA GLY A 257 6.74 -14.17 -14.49
C GLY A 257 8.07 -13.71 -13.92
N GLY A 258 8.60 -12.68 -14.54
CA GLY A 258 9.79 -11.99 -14.06
C GLY A 258 11.08 -12.55 -14.64
N GLN A 259 12.12 -11.76 -14.41
CA GLN A 259 13.50 -12.09 -14.78
C GLN A 259 14.34 -12.14 -13.52
N TRP A 260 15.58 -12.58 -13.63
CA TRP A 260 16.46 -12.73 -12.48
C TRP A 260 16.48 -11.55 -11.52
N GLY A 261 16.57 -10.32 -12.02
CA GLY A 261 16.58 -9.09 -11.20
C GLY A 261 15.19 -8.52 -10.86
N SER A 262 14.11 -9.20 -11.26
CA SER A 262 12.76 -8.73 -10.98
C SER A 262 12.42 -8.91 -9.51
N LYS A 263 11.84 -7.87 -8.90
CA LYS A 263 11.32 -7.94 -7.54
C LYS A 263 9.86 -8.39 -7.60
N PRO A 264 9.48 -9.46 -6.89
CA PRO A 264 8.08 -9.84 -6.84
C PRO A 264 7.26 -8.76 -6.13
N SER A 265 6.12 -8.45 -6.67
CA SER A 265 5.29 -7.31 -6.27
C SER A 265 4.26 -7.63 -5.20
N GLY A 266 4.28 -8.78 -4.57
CA GLY A 266 3.38 -9.02 -3.46
C GLY A 266 2.75 -10.40 -3.37
N GLN A 267 1.45 -10.42 -3.09
CA GLN A 267 0.65 -11.60 -2.82
C GLN A 267 -0.35 -11.80 -3.95
N LEU A 268 -0.38 -12.99 -4.54
CA LEU A 268 -1.46 -13.40 -5.42
C LEU A 268 -2.61 -13.95 -4.58
N ALA A 269 -3.81 -13.44 -4.78
CA ALA A 269 -5.02 -14.00 -4.20
C ALA A 269 -5.79 -14.80 -5.25
N ILE A 270 -6.17 -16.02 -4.91
CA ILE A 270 -7.06 -16.87 -5.72
C ILE A 270 -8.33 -17.12 -4.93
N PRO A 271 -9.33 -16.25 -5.07
CA PRO A 271 -10.52 -16.33 -4.23
C PRO A 271 -11.46 -17.48 -4.56
N ASN A 272 -11.55 -17.88 -5.83
CA ASN A 272 -12.62 -18.79 -6.28
C ASN A 272 -12.15 -20.07 -6.94
N LEU A 273 -10.88 -20.18 -7.31
CA LEU A 273 -10.37 -21.34 -8.06
C LEU A 273 -11.28 -21.67 -9.29
N ASP A 274 -11.66 -20.65 -10.03
CA ASP A 274 -12.64 -20.74 -11.12
C ASP A 274 -11.99 -21.00 -12.49
N ALA A 275 -10.67 -20.80 -12.59
CA ALA A 275 -9.90 -21.05 -13.79
C ALA A 275 -8.84 -22.14 -13.54
N ALA A 276 -8.45 -22.84 -14.60
CA ALA A 276 -7.37 -23.83 -14.54
C ALA A 276 -5.97 -23.16 -14.56
N ASP A 277 -5.86 -22.01 -15.21
CA ASP A 277 -4.61 -21.26 -15.31
C ASP A 277 -4.81 -19.81 -14.88
N TYR A 278 -3.85 -19.32 -14.11
CA TYR A 278 -3.79 -17.92 -13.71
C TYR A 278 -2.45 -17.33 -14.13
N ALA A 279 -2.50 -16.18 -14.80
CA ALA A 279 -1.31 -15.39 -15.04
C ALA A 279 -0.81 -14.82 -13.70
N ALA A 280 0.28 -15.37 -13.23
CA ALA A 280 0.90 -15.00 -11.96
C ALA A 280 2.11 -14.09 -12.17
N SER A 281 2.04 -13.15 -13.09
CA SER A 281 3.12 -12.21 -13.42
C SER A 281 3.53 -11.30 -12.25
N THR A 282 2.69 -11.23 -11.22
CA THR A 282 3.00 -10.58 -9.94
C THR A 282 3.98 -11.36 -9.08
N LEU A 283 4.18 -12.63 -9.38
CA LEU A 283 5.08 -13.52 -8.68
C LEU A 283 6.32 -13.77 -9.54
N ASN A 284 7.47 -13.81 -8.91
CA ASN A 284 8.72 -14.05 -9.63
C ASN A 284 9.06 -15.54 -9.63
N SER A 285 9.44 -16.07 -10.80
CA SER A 285 9.99 -17.43 -10.93
C SER A 285 11.27 -17.62 -10.13
N PHE A 286 12.11 -16.58 -10.02
CA PHE A 286 13.32 -16.59 -9.19
C PHE A 286 12.98 -16.31 -7.73
N VAL A 287 13.21 -17.27 -6.85
CA VAL A 287 13.08 -17.12 -5.40
C VAL A 287 14.46 -16.98 -4.79
N HIS A 288 14.87 -15.74 -4.55
CA HIS A 288 16.20 -15.39 -4.07
C HIS A 288 16.41 -15.72 -2.60
N GLY A 289 17.62 -16.12 -2.27
CA GLY A 289 18.10 -16.40 -0.92
C GLY A 289 18.99 -15.30 -0.36
N THR A 290 19.85 -15.67 0.57
CA THR A 290 20.75 -14.73 1.27
C THR A 290 21.84 -14.16 0.39
N GLY A 291 22.15 -14.77 -0.77
CA GLY A 291 23.08 -14.24 -1.76
C GLY A 291 22.62 -12.91 -2.37
N HIS A 292 21.30 -12.71 -2.48
CA HIS A 292 20.71 -11.48 -3.02
C HIS A 292 19.63 -10.93 -2.08
N PRO A 293 19.99 -10.32 -0.95
CA PRO A 293 19.05 -9.87 0.07
C PRO A 293 18.00 -8.89 -0.44
N ASP A 294 18.34 -8.07 -1.43
CA ASP A 294 17.49 -7.08 -2.08
C ASP A 294 16.41 -7.68 -3.00
N LEU A 295 16.63 -8.87 -3.48
CA LEU A 295 15.69 -9.62 -4.31
C LEU A 295 14.93 -10.69 -3.51
N ARG A 296 15.27 -10.85 -2.24
CA ARG A 296 14.75 -11.88 -1.35
C ARG A 296 13.35 -11.57 -0.85
N VAL A 297 12.37 -11.73 -1.71
CA VAL A 297 10.95 -11.55 -1.38
C VAL A 297 10.25 -12.92 -1.45
N PRO A 298 9.43 -13.29 -0.44
CA PRO A 298 8.67 -14.53 -0.50
C PRO A 298 7.67 -14.53 -1.65
N PHE A 299 7.55 -15.67 -2.31
CA PHE A 299 6.42 -15.94 -3.17
C PHE A 299 5.18 -16.15 -2.28
N LYS A 300 4.17 -15.30 -2.36
CA LYS A 300 2.99 -15.34 -1.50
C LYS A 300 1.74 -15.66 -2.30
N LEU A 301 1.02 -16.70 -1.87
CA LEU A 301 -0.25 -17.12 -2.43
C LEU A 301 -1.30 -17.14 -1.33
N SER A 302 -2.42 -16.46 -1.52
CA SER A 302 -3.60 -16.58 -0.69
C SER A 302 -4.68 -17.36 -1.46
N ALA A 303 -5.13 -18.47 -0.90
CA ALA A 303 -6.15 -19.31 -1.53
C ALA A 303 -7.19 -19.77 -0.51
N TRP A 304 -8.46 -19.75 -0.93
CA TRP A 304 -9.53 -20.38 -0.18
C TRP A 304 -9.85 -21.76 -0.78
N LEU A 305 -9.71 -22.81 0.04
CA LEU A 305 -9.83 -24.19 -0.38
C LEU A 305 -11.09 -24.82 0.22
N THR A 306 -11.96 -25.36 -0.62
CA THR A 306 -13.18 -26.07 -0.20
C THR A 306 -12.89 -27.41 0.44
N ASN A 307 -11.76 -28.02 0.08
CA ASN A 307 -11.27 -29.30 0.53
C ASN A 307 -9.76 -29.27 0.73
N SER A 308 -9.20 -30.31 1.29
CA SER A 308 -7.74 -30.47 1.31
C SER A 308 -7.19 -30.57 -0.10
N ALA A 309 -6.19 -29.78 -0.41
CA ALA A 309 -5.54 -29.70 -1.70
C ALA A 309 -4.05 -30.03 -1.60
N ARG A 310 -3.39 -30.18 -2.72
CA ARG A 310 -1.95 -30.40 -2.80
C ARG A 310 -1.31 -29.24 -3.56
N LEU A 311 -0.48 -28.44 -2.86
CA LEU A 311 0.37 -27.45 -3.48
C LEU A 311 1.54 -28.19 -4.16
N ILE A 312 1.81 -27.90 -5.41
CA ILE A 312 2.96 -28.41 -6.16
C ILE A 312 3.85 -27.21 -6.52
N MET A 313 5.13 -27.34 -6.24
CA MET A 313 6.16 -26.42 -6.71
C MET A 313 7.03 -27.15 -7.70
N HIS A 314 6.96 -26.77 -8.98
CA HIS A 314 7.78 -27.35 -10.02
C HIS A 314 9.10 -26.59 -10.12
N LEU A 315 10.16 -27.20 -9.64
CA LEU A 315 11.50 -26.64 -9.61
C LEU A 315 12.25 -26.99 -10.90
N ASN A 316 12.80 -25.98 -11.52
CA ASN A 316 13.59 -26.11 -12.75
C ASN A 316 15.10 -26.10 -12.48
N SER A 317 15.59 -25.08 -11.80
CA SER A 317 17.03 -24.87 -11.64
C SER A 317 17.37 -24.18 -10.32
N VAL A 318 18.61 -24.34 -9.91
CA VAL A 318 19.19 -23.74 -8.72
C VAL A 318 20.55 -23.14 -9.09
N SER A 319 20.95 -22.03 -8.52
CA SER A 319 22.30 -21.50 -8.78
C SER A 319 23.37 -22.10 -7.81
N ASP A 320 23.90 -21.35 -6.86
CA ASP A 320 24.95 -21.82 -5.94
C ASP A 320 24.36 -22.47 -4.66
N GLY A 321 23.32 -23.30 -4.85
CA GLY A 321 22.55 -23.89 -3.74
C GLY A 321 21.50 -22.96 -3.15
N ALA A 322 20.43 -23.56 -2.69
CA ALA A 322 19.30 -22.82 -2.11
C ALA A 322 18.60 -23.66 -1.04
N VAL A 323 17.66 -23.04 -0.32
CA VAL A 323 16.79 -23.74 0.63
C VAL A 323 15.35 -23.43 0.28
N LEU A 324 14.60 -24.41 -0.17
CA LEU A 324 13.18 -24.28 -0.41
C LEU A 324 12.42 -24.51 0.92
N THR A 325 11.68 -23.51 1.36
CA THR A 325 10.76 -23.64 2.49
C THR A 325 9.36 -23.17 2.13
N VAL A 326 8.36 -23.82 2.72
CA VAL A 326 6.96 -23.41 2.62
C VAL A 326 6.42 -23.15 4.00
N ARG A 327 5.77 -21.99 4.16
CA ARG A 327 4.98 -21.67 5.34
C ARG A 327 3.52 -21.60 4.97
N VAL A 328 2.68 -22.20 5.80
CA VAL A 328 1.23 -22.08 5.72
C VAL A 328 0.77 -21.37 6.98
N ASP A 329 0.12 -20.22 6.81
CA ASP A 329 -0.36 -19.37 7.91
C ASP A 329 0.74 -19.03 8.94
N GLY A 330 1.95 -18.76 8.42
CA GLY A 330 3.12 -18.44 9.23
C GLY A 330 3.88 -19.63 9.81
N THR A 331 3.33 -20.85 9.75
CA THR A 331 3.99 -22.07 10.23
C THR A 331 4.76 -22.76 9.10
N GLU A 332 6.04 -23.07 9.33
CA GLU A 332 6.85 -23.81 8.37
C GLU A 332 6.39 -25.27 8.30
N THR A 333 5.91 -25.68 7.13
CA THR A 333 5.35 -27.02 6.87
C THR A 333 6.22 -27.87 5.97
N PHE A 334 7.16 -27.26 5.26
CA PHE A 334 8.07 -27.95 4.35
C PHE A 334 9.42 -27.27 4.32
N ARG A 335 10.49 -28.09 4.21
CA ARG A 335 11.87 -27.63 4.03
C ARG A 335 12.68 -28.67 3.30
N THR A 336 13.47 -28.23 2.30
CA THR A 336 14.48 -29.05 1.65
C THR A 336 15.69 -28.19 1.23
N ASN A 337 16.86 -28.79 1.23
CA ASN A 337 18.07 -28.18 0.69
C ASN A 337 18.19 -28.54 -0.78
N LEU A 338 18.52 -27.57 -1.61
CA LEU A 338 18.70 -27.70 -3.04
C LEU A 338 20.17 -27.47 -3.35
N ALA A 339 20.85 -28.48 -3.88
CA ALA A 339 22.23 -28.38 -4.29
C ALA A 339 22.30 -27.87 -5.74
N ASN A 340 23.39 -27.20 -6.11
CA ASN A 340 23.73 -26.96 -7.51
C ASN A 340 24.23 -28.27 -8.10
N LEU A 341 23.47 -28.87 -9.02
CA LEU A 341 23.77 -30.21 -9.55
C LEU A 341 24.70 -30.17 -10.79
N ASP A 342 24.64 -29.08 -11.55
CA ASP A 342 25.39 -28.93 -12.80
C ASP A 342 26.60 -27.99 -12.68
N GLY A 343 26.77 -27.32 -11.55
CA GLY A 343 27.82 -26.34 -11.29
C GLY A 343 27.64 -25.02 -12.05
N GLY A 344 26.49 -24.81 -12.69
CA GLY A 344 26.15 -23.62 -13.46
C GLY A 344 25.30 -22.62 -12.70
N TYR A 345 24.97 -21.50 -13.37
CA TYR A 345 24.11 -20.43 -12.86
C TYR A 345 23.00 -20.09 -13.85
N GLN A 346 22.66 -21.01 -14.73
CA GLN A 346 21.67 -20.81 -15.78
C GLN A 346 20.39 -21.57 -15.46
N VAL A 347 19.28 -21.13 -15.99
CA VAL A 347 18.01 -21.87 -15.96
C VAL A 347 18.07 -22.90 -17.10
N ASN A 348 18.28 -24.18 -16.78
CA ASN A 348 18.58 -25.22 -17.74
C ASN A 348 17.95 -26.60 -17.46
N ASN A 349 16.92 -26.65 -16.61
CA ASN A 349 16.22 -27.87 -16.20
C ASN A 349 17.08 -28.88 -15.45
N GLU A 350 18.02 -28.46 -14.64
CA GLU A 350 18.85 -29.36 -13.85
C GLU A 350 18.07 -30.22 -12.86
N TYR A 351 16.91 -29.72 -12.41
CA TYR A 351 16.03 -30.42 -11.47
C TYR A 351 14.85 -31.10 -12.18
N ASP A 352 13.98 -30.35 -12.82
CA ASP A 352 12.71 -30.82 -13.43
C ASP A 352 11.88 -31.71 -12.46
N VAL A 353 11.67 -31.23 -11.23
CA VAL A 353 11.10 -31.99 -10.12
C VAL A 353 9.96 -31.25 -9.41
N ASP A 354 8.93 -32.00 -9.03
CA ASP A 354 7.81 -31.52 -8.23
C ASP A 354 8.04 -31.68 -6.72
N PHE A 355 7.82 -30.63 -5.97
CA PHE A 355 7.79 -30.65 -4.51
C PHE A 355 6.36 -30.44 -4.00
N PRO A 356 5.69 -31.53 -3.54
CA PRO A 356 4.33 -31.45 -3.06
C PRO A 356 4.24 -31.05 -1.58
N VAL A 357 3.23 -30.22 -1.23
CA VAL A 357 2.89 -29.87 0.14
C VAL A 357 1.37 -29.96 0.31
N ASN A 358 0.92 -30.68 1.32
CA ASN A 358 -0.51 -30.77 1.61
C ASN A 358 -1.03 -29.50 2.29
N LEU A 359 -2.13 -28.98 1.78
CA LEU A 359 -2.86 -27.85 2.34
C LEU A 359 -4.21 -28.34 2.87
N PRO A 360 -4.60 -28.02 4.10
CA PRO A 360 -5.94 -28.35 4.58
C PRO A 360 -7.02 -27.53 3.86
N SER A 361 -8.29 -27.83 4.09
CA SER A 361 -9.39 -26.95 3.66
C SER A 361 -9.39 -25.67 4.50
N GLY A 362 -9.81 -24.56 3.90
CA GLY A 362 -9.89 -23.26 4.55
C GLY A 362 -9.21 -22.15 3.76
N ASN A 363 -9.12 -20.99 4.39
CA ASN A 363 -8.39 -19.85 3.83
C ASN A 363 -6.95 -19.89 4.33
N HIS A 364 -6.00 -19.96 3.41
CA HIS A 364 -4.58 -20.10 3.73
C HIS A 364 -3.74 -19.05 3.04
N LEU A 365 -2.75 -18.54 3.78
CA LEU A 365 -1.63 -17.79 3.24
C LEU A 365 -0.41 -18.74 3.12
N VAL A 366 -0.04 -19.04 1.90
CA VAL A 366 1.14 -19.85 1.57
C VAL A 366 2.28 -18.93 1.20
N GLU A 367 3.44 -19.13 1.84
CA GLU A 367 4.66 -18.42 1.53
C GLU A 367 5.75 -19.43 1.11
N ILE A 368 6.21 -19.34 -0.14
CA ILE A 368 7.36 -20.08 -0.62
C ILE A 368 8.58 -19.16 -0.45
N ARG A 369 9.62 -19.63 0.23
CA ARG A 369 10.77 -18.82 0.64
C ARG A 369 12.08 -19.55 0.39
N ASN A 370 13.11 -18.75 0.22
CA ASN A 370 14.49 -19.21 0.23
C ASN A 370 15.25 -18.56 1.42
N PRO A 371 15.38 -19.25 2.56
CA PRO A 371 16.10 -18.73 3.72
C PRO A 371 17.63 -18.80 3.60
N GLY A 372 18.18 -19.44 2.58
CA GLY A 372 19.63 -19.62 2.46
C GLY A 372 20.10 -19.81 1.02
N GLY A 373 21.41 -19.62 0.78
CA GLY A 373 22.01 -19.76 -0.54
C GLY A 373 21.67 -18.63 -1.50
N ASP A 374 21.68 -18.93 -2.80
CA ASP A 374 21.46 -17.96 -3.85
C ASP A 374 19.99 -17.98 -4.32
N TRP A 375 19.63 -18.49 -5.48
CA TRP A 375 18.26 -18.58 -5.96
C TRP A 375 17.90 -19.98 -6.42
N PHE A 376 16.57 -20.26 -6.41
CA PHE A 376 15.98 -21.33 -7.18
C PHE A 376 14.90 -20.78 -8.12
N TYR A 377 14.66 -21.50 -9.21
CA TYR A 377 13.71 -21.10 -10.25
C TYR A 377 12.53 -22.06 -10.30
N LEU A 378 11.33 -21.50 -10.25
CA LEU A 378 10.06 -22.22 -10.39
C LEU A 378 9.48 -21.97 -11.78
N ASP A 379 9.26 -23.03 -12.55
CA ASP A 379 8.55 -22.93 -13.81
C ASP A 379 7.07 -22.64 -13.57
N TRP A 380 6.50 -23.30 -12.57
CA TRP A 380 5.11 -23.09 -12.17
C TRP A 380 4.88 -23.53 -10.72
N VAL A 381 3.75 -23.04 -10.19
CA VAL A 381 3.20 -23.49 -8.90
C VAL A 381 1.78 -23.94 -9.16
N GLY A 382 1.37 -25.09 -8.63
CA GLY A 382 0.05 -25.65 -8.85
C GLY A 382 -0.70 -25.92 -7.56
N LEU A 383 -2.03 -25.96 -7.66
CA LEU A 383 -2.91 -26.51 -6.65
C LEU A 383 -3.66 -27.68 -7.29
N GLU A 384 -3.43 -28.88 -6.79
CA GLU A 384 -4.06 -30.09 -7.29
C GLU A 384 -5.15 -30.60 -6.33
N GLN A 385 -6.06 -31.43 -6.87
CA GLN A 385 -7.18 -32.00 -6.13
C GLN A 385 -8.16 -30.97 -5.58
N VAL A 386 -8.22 -29.80 -6.19
CA VAL A 386 -9.14 -28.74 -5.78
C VAL A 386 -10.54 -29.05 -6.27
N LEU A 387 -11.53 -28.84 -5.41
CA LEU A 387 -12.95 -28.96 -5.77
C LEU A 387 -13.54 -27.56 -5.93
N ARG A 388 -14.22 -27.32 -7.04
CA ARG A 388 -14.96 -26.08 -7.24
C ARG A 388 -16.18 -26.05 -6.34
N ALA A 389 -16.37 -24.92 -5.67
CA ALA A 389 -17.59 -24.63 -4.94
C ALA A 389 -18.42 -23.61 -5.71
N THR A 390 -19.69 -23.92 -5.93
CA THR A 390 -20.68 -22.94 -6.37
C THR A 390 -21.61 -22.67 -5.20
N TYR A 391 -21.77 -21.43 -4.84
CA TYR A 391 -22.64 -21.06 -3.72
C TYR A 391 -24.04 -20.72 -4.23
N PRO A 392 -25.10 -21.37 -3.70
CA PRO A 392 -26.48 -20.97 -3.97
C PRO A 392 -26.64 -19.51 -3.50
N GLY A 393 -26.96 -18.59 -4.40
CA GLY A 393 -27.04 -17.16 -4.10
C GLY A 393 -25.89 -16.31 -4.62
N GLY A 394 -24.94 -16.91 -5.37
CA GLY A 394 -23.95 -16.16 -6.15
C GLY A 394 -22.93 -15.42 -5.29
N TRP A 395 -22.43 -16.07 -4.21
CA TRP A 395 -21.30 -15.48 -3.49
C TRP A 395 -20.10 -15.34 -4.43
N GLU A 396 -19.55 -14.16 -4.43
CA GLU A 396 -18.34 -13.81 -5.16
C GLU A 396 -17.35 -13.12 -4.23
N PRO A 397 -16.05 -13.04 -4.60
CA PRO A 397 -15.04 -12.38 -3.77
C PRO A 397 -15.45 -10.98 -3.36
N SER A 398 -15.12 -10.60 -2.16
CA SER A 398 -15.28 -9.22 -1.70
C SER A 398 -14.26 -8.31 -2.40
N PRO A 399 -14.63 -7.08 -2.71
CA PRO A 399 -13.70 -6.07 -3.18
C PRO A 399 -12.55 -5.85 -2.20
N ALA A 400 -11.37 -5.53 -2.71
CA ALA A 400 -10.23 -5.14 -1.88
C ALA A 400 -10.49 -3.75 -1.28
N ALA A 401 -10.11 -3.55 -0.02
CA ALA A 401 -10.23 -2.24 0.62
C ALA A 401 -8.97 -1.88 1.38
N ILE A 402 -8.61 -0.61 1.35
CA ILE A 402 -7.57 0.02 2.16
C ILE A 402 -8.14 1.26 2.83
N GLY A 403 -7.50 1.74 3.87
CA GLY A 403 -7.99 2.95 4.51
C GLY A 403 -7.16 3.43 5.70
N LEU A 404 -7.58 4.55 6.23
CA LEU A 404 -7.01 5.20 7.39
C LEU A 404 -8.10 5.47 8.42
N GLN A 405 -7.84 5.13 9.66
CA GLN A 405 -8.67 5.47 10.82
C GLN A 405 -8.07 6.66 11.54
N GLY A 406 -8.80 7.74 11.61
CA GLY A 406 -8.50 8.92 12.43
C GLY A 406 -9.32 8.96 13.72
N ASP A 407 -9.09 9.99 14.51
CA ASP A 407 -9.80 10.18 15.79
C ASP A 407 -11.28 10.56 15.59
N ARG A 408 -11.66 11.10 14.45
CA ARG A 408 -12.99 11.62 14.16
C ARG A 408 -13.68 10.96 12.99
N GLU A 409 -12.95 10.76 11.92
CA GLU A 409 -13.42 10.11 10.72
C GLU A 409 -12.44 9.02 10.30
N SER A 410 -12.90 8.15 9.42
CA SER A 410 -12.05 7.16 8.76
C SER A 410 -12.26 7.24 7.27
N LEU A 411 -11.22 7.01 6.51
CA LEU A 411 -11.23 7.08 5.05
C LEU A 411 -11.00 5.70 4.48
N LEU A 412 -11.77 5.33 3.47
CA LEU A 412 -11.70 4.04 2.80
C LEU A 412 -11.56 4.23 1.30
N TYR A 413 -10.81 3.34 0.69
CA TYR A 413 -10.78 3.14 -0.76
C TYR A 413 -10.98 1.66 -1.07
N VAL A 414 -11.98 1.37 -1.89
CA VAL A 414 -12.46 0.02 -2.21
C VAL A 414 -12.28 -0.22 -3.69
N VAL A 415 -11.68 -1.33 -4.08
CA VAL A 415 -11.36 -1.67 -5.47
C VAL A 415 -12.05 -2.98 -5.84
N ALA A 416 -12.73 -3.00 -6.98
CA ALA A 416 -13.34 -4.21 -7.51
C ALA A 416 -12.27 -5.26 -7.85
N PRO A 417 -12.55 -6.57 -7.68
CA PRO A 417 -11.59 -7.64 -7.97
C PRO A 417 -11.04 -7.60 -9.40
N ASP A 418 -11.90 -7.24 -10.37
CA ASP A 418 -11.55 -7.20 -11.79
C ASP A 418 -10.88 -5.90 -12.23
N ALA A 419 -10.68 -4.94 -11.34
CA ALA A 419 -10.04 -3.65 -11.64
C ALA A 419 -8.51 -3.70 -11.56
N SER A 420 -7.90 -4.89 -11.53
CA SER A 420 -6.45 -5.08 -11.55
C SER A 420 -5.80 -4.58 -12.86
N TYR A 421 -4.56 -4.11 -12.76
CA TYR A 421 -3.74 -3.71 -13.89
C TYR A 421 -2.72 -4.83 -14.20
N PRO A 422 -2.38 -5.16 -15.47
CA PRO A 422 -2.99 -4.64 -16.69
C PRO A 422 -4.28 -5.38 -17.11
N ALA A 423 -4.64 -6.49 -16.43
CA ALA A 423 -5.73 -7.37 -16.88
C ALA A 423 -7.08 -6.64 -17.01
N GLY A 424 -7.43 -5.80 -16.04
CA GLY A 424 -8.64 -4.99 -16.06
C GLY A 424 -8.49 -3.63 -16.78
N ALA A 425 -7.27 -3.25 -17.18
CA ALA A 425 -7.01 -1.90 -17.67
C ALA A 425 -7.72 -1.59 -18.98
N THR A 426 -7.81 -2.56 -19.89
CA THR A 426 -8.38 -2.38 -21.24
C THR A 426 -9.86 -2.77 -21.35
N ASN A 427 -10.47 -3.36 -20.32
CA ASN A 427 -11.88 -3.73 -20.35
C ASN A 427 -12.76 -2.48 -20.19
N ALA A 428 -13.56 -2.17 -21.21
CA ALA A 428 -14.44 -0.99 -21.21
C ALA A 428 -15.47 -1.04 -20.06
N THR A 429 -15.98 -2.23 -19.74
CA THR A 429 -16.97 -2.42 -18.70
C THR A 429 -16.57 -3.58 -17.80
N LEU A 430 -16.38 -3.31 -16.52
CA LEU A 430 -16.16 -4.33 -15.50
C LEU A 430 -17.50 -4.86 -14.96
N PRO A 431 -17.52 -6.08 -14.38
CA PRO A 431 -18.70 -6.64 -13.73
C PRO A 431 -19.25 -5.70 -12.65
N LEU A 432 -20.58 -5.62 -12.56
CA LEU A 432 -21.25 -4.83 -11.53
C LEU A 432 -21.08 -5.51 -10.16
N GLN A 433 -20.52 -4.79 -9.22
CA GLN A 433 -20.48 -5.17 -7.81
C GLN A 433 -21.77 -4.71 -7.13
N GLN A 434 -22.65 -5.66 -6.79
CA GLN A 434 -23.94 -5.38 -6.13
C GLN A 434 -24.14 -6.29 -4.93
N GLY A 435 -24.86 -5.82 -3.92
CA GLY A 435 -25.16 -6.59 -2.72
C GLY A 435 -23.92 -6.94 -1.88
N LYS A 436 -22.81 -6.25 -2.10
CA LYS A 436 -21.54 -6.46 -1.39
C LYS A 436 -21.53 -5.71 -0.07
N SER A 437 -20.72 -6.18 0.86
CA SER A 437 -20.45 -5.49 2.12
C SER A 437 -18.98 -5.62 2.49
N LEU A 438 -18.52 -4.69 3.33
CA LEU A 438 -17.19 -4.63 3.90
C LEU A 438 -17.30 -4.73 5.41
N THR A 439 -16.56 -5.64 6.04
CA THR A 439 -16.53 -5.77 7.51
C THR A 439 -15.20 -5.26 8.05
N LEU A 440 -15.26 -4.26 8.93
CA LEU A 440 -14.13 -3.69 9.67
C LEU A 440 -14.10 -4.29 11.07
N SER A 441 -13.01 -4.95 11.43
CA SER A 441 -12.83 -5.56 12.75
C SER A 441 -12.17 -4.61 13.74
N ASN A 442 -12.36 -4.87 15.04
CA ASN A 442 -11.82 -4.05 16.13
C ASN A 442 -12.29 -2.58 16.08
N TRP A 443 -13.55 -2.38 15.70
CA TRP A 443 -14.14 -1.06 15.56
C TRP A 443 -14.82 -0.61 16.86
N THR A 444 -14.79 0.70 17.12
CA THR A 444 -15.47 1.27 18.30
C THR A 444 -16.99 1.06 18.23
N SER A 445 -17.63 0.88 19.39
CA SER A 445 -19.07 0.68 19.45
C SER A 445 -19.84 1.93 19.02
N GLY A 446 -20.92 1.76 18.27
CA GLY A 446 -21.84 2.82 17.88
C GLY A 446 -22.34 2.73 16.44
N PRO A 447 -23.29 3.59 16.08
CA PRO A 447 -23.72 3.75 14.69
C PRO A 447 -22.73 4.65 13.94
N PHE A 448 -22.45 4.29 12.69
CA PHE A 448 -21.59 5.05 11.78
C PHE A 448 -22.36 5.43 10.52
N LEU A 449 -22.02 6.59 9.96
CA LEU A 449 -22.44 7.04 8.64
C LEU A 449 -21.26 6.92 7.68
N ALA A 450 -21.41 6.17 6.60
CA ALA A 450 -20.48 6.15 5.48
C ALA A 450 -21.05 7.04 4.36
N GLN A 451 -20.31 8.08 4.03
CA GLN A 451 -20.53 8.89 2.83
C GLN A 451 -19.67 8.32 1.72
N TRP A 452 -20.30 7.84 0.66
CA TRP A 452 -19.62 7.23 -0.46
C TRP A 452 -19.42 8.19 -1.61
N PHE A 453 -18.32 8.03 -2.32
CA PHE A 453 -17.93 8.89 -3.42
C PHE A 453 -17.39 8.06 -4.59
N ASP A 454 -17.59 8.58 -5.79
CA ASP A 454 -16.88 8.13 -6.98
C ASP A 454 -15.43 8.67 -6.93
N PRO A 455 -14.40 7.81 -6.93
CA PRO A 455 -13.01 8.27 -6.80
C PRO A 455 -12.48 9.04 -8.01
N ALA A 456 -13.11 8.92 -9.15
CA ALA A 456 -12.68 9.64 -10.36
C ALA A 456 -13.18 11.09 -10.40
N THR A 457 -14.31 11.38 -9.74
CA THR A 457 -15.03 12.66 -9.87
C THR A 457 -15.30 13.35 -8.53
N ALA A 458 -15.11 12.66 -7.40
CA ALA A 458 -15.59 13.04 -6.07
C ALA A 458 -17.11 13.21 -5.97
N GLN A 459 -17.88 12.76 -6.97
CA GLN A 459 -19.33 12.80 -6.89
C GLN A 459 -19.80 11.97 -5.71
N ARG A 460 -20.61 12.56 -4.82
CA ARG A 460 -21.24 11.87 -3.71
C ARG A 460 -22.30 10.90 -4.22
N LEU A 461 -22.20 9.67 -3.75
CA LEU A 461 -23.15 8.58 -3.97
C LEU A 461 -24.12 8.48 -2.79
N ASN A 462 -24.88 7.39 -2.73
CA ASN A 462 -25.80 7.13 -1.63
C ASN A 462 -25.05 6.85 -0.32
N ASP A 463 -25.44 7.51 0.76
CA ASP A 463 -24.90 7.23 2.10
C ASP A 463 -25.42 5.90 2.62
N THR A 464 -24.62 5.24 3.45
CA THR A 464 -25.03 4.05 4.19
C THR A 464 -24.81 4.24 5.69
N GLN A 465 -25.68 3.63 6.50
CA GLN A 465 -25.53 3.59 7.95
C GLN A 465 -25.28 2.15 8.39
N ALA A 466 -24.41 2.00 9.36
CA ALA A 466 -24.11 0.70 9.96
C ALA A 466 -23.82 0.87 11.45
N THR A 467 -24.11 -0.17 12.22
CA THR A 467 -23.85 -0.18 13.67
C THR A 467 -22.86 -1.30 13.98
N THR A 468 -21.91 -1.01 14.83
CA THR A 468 -20.92 -1.99 15.29
C THR A 468 -21.59 -3.09 16.10
N THR A 469 -21.32 -4.33 15.78
CA THR A 469 -21.76 -5.52 16.50
C THR A 469 -20.57 -6.37 16.87
N ASN A 470 -20.36 -6.63 18.16
CA ASN A 470 -19.22 -7.41 18.67
C ASN A 470 -17.85 -6.94 18.17
N GLY A 471 -17.66 -5.62 18.09
CA GLY A 471 -16.41 -5.02 17.59
C GLY A 471 -16.25 -5.04 16.07
N ASN A 472 -17.27 -5.48 15.31
CA ASN A 472 -17.25 -5.49 13.85
C ASN A 472 -18.24 -4.46 13.30
N LEU A 473 -17.80 -3.64 12.37
CA LEU A 473 -18.64 -2.73 11.60
C LEU A 473 -18.79 -3.27 10.18
N THR A 474 -19.99 -3.73 9.83
CA THR A 474 -20.31 -4.21 8.48
C THR A 474 -21.02 -3.12 7.70
N LEU A 475 -20.35 -2.62 6.65
CA LEU A 475 -20.82 -1.55 5.76
C LEU A 475 -21.39 -2.15 4.48
N PRO A 476 -22.67 -1.96 4.16
CA PRO A 476 -23.18 -2.22 2.82
C PRO A 476 -22.50 -1.31 1.82
N LEU A 477 -22.02 -1.84 0.71
CA LEU A 477 -21.41 -1.06 -0.36
C LEU A 477 -22.50 -0.61 -1.36
N PRO A 478 -22.45 0.64 -1.86
CA PRO A 478 -23.20 1.03 -3.04
C PRO A 478 -22.85 0.13 -4.23
N GLU A 479 -23.70 0.09 -5.23
CA GLU A 479 -23.37 -0.57 -6.50
C GLU A 479 -22.25 0.17 -7.21
N PHE A 480 -21.24 -0.55 -7.71
CA PHE A 480 -20.10 0.03 -8.42
C PHE A 480 -19.48 -0.98 -9.38
N ARG A 481 -18.58 -0.52 -10.25
CA ARG A 481 -17.88 -1.40 -11.21
C ARG A 481 -16.37 -1.40 -11.04
N GLU A 482 -15.79 -0.29 -10.64
CA GLU A 482 -14.33 -0.12 -10.59
C GLU A 482 -13.83 0.07 -9.17
N ASP A 483 -14.21 1.15 -8.55
CA ASP A 483 -13.77 1.52 -7.20
C ASP A 483 -14.76 2.47 -6.51
N LEU A 484 -14.59 2.59 -5.20
CA LEU A 484 -15.34 3.50 -4.34
C LEU A 484 -14.39 4.17 -3.36
N ALA A 485 -14.69 5.39 -2.96
CA ALA A 485 -14.11 6.03 -1.79
C ALA A 485 -15.20 6.29 -0.73
N ALA A 486 -14.81 6.29 0.54
CA ALA A 486 -15.74 6.65 1.60
C ALA A 486 -15.06 7.43 2.72
N ALA A 487 -15.86 8.33 3.33
CA ALA A 487 -15.57 8.89 4.64
C ALA A 487 -16.59 8.37 5.66
N LEU A 488 -16.11 7.79 6.75
CA LEU A 488 -16.92 7.22 7.82
C LEU A 488 -16.90 8.14 9.01
N TYR A 489 -18.07 8.48 9.49
CA TYR A 489 -18.27 9.38 10.62
C TYR A 489 -18.99 8.68 11.78
N PRO A 490 -18.47 8.80 13.02
CA PRO A 490 -19.20 8.39 14.22
C PRO A 490 -20.45 9.27 14.43
N PRO A 491 -21.29 8.98 15.43
CA PRO A 491 -22.37 9.87 15.80
C PRO A 491 -21.89 11.29 16.08
N PRO A 492 -22.67 12.31 15.75
CA PRO A 492 -22.36 13.67 16.17
C PRO A 492 -22.14 13.75 17.67
N SER A 493 -21.15 14.51 18.08
CA SER A 493 -20.79 14.68 19.49
C SER A 493 -20.71 16.16 19.87
N LEU A 494 -20.96 16.44 21.13
CA LEU A 494 -20.82 17.77 21.72
C LEU A 494 -19.74 17.76 22.79
N LEU A 495 -18.79 18.68 22.66
CA LEU A 495 -17.78 18.95 23.67
C LEU A 495 -18.17 20.23 24.41
N ALA A 496 -18.44 20.13 25.71
CA ALA A 496 -18.68 21.28 26.57
C ALA A 496 -17.41 22.13 26.71
N ILE A 497 -17.51 23.43 26.48
CA ILE A 497 -16.45 24.41 26.69
C ILE A 497 -16.66 25.12 28.03
N GLY A 498 -17.91 25.38 28.39
CA GLY A 498 -18.28 26.04 29.62
C GLY A 498 -18.93 27.41 29.41
N PHE A 499 -19.18 28.10 30.49
CA PHE A 499 -19.72 29.46 30.43
C PHE A 499 -18.61 30.47 30.15
N ALA A 500 -18.84 31.34 29.19
CA ALA A 500 -17.94 32.45 28.86
C ALA A 500 -18.34 33.75 29.55
N GLY A 501 -17.58 34.81 29.35
CA GLY A 501 -17.87 36.14 29.91
C GLY A 501 -19.18 36.78 29.45
N ASP A 502 -19.76 36.27 28.37
CA ASP A 502 -21.11 36.65 27.86
C ASP A 502 -22.28 35.94 28.59
N ARG A 503 -21.96 35.09 29.59
CA ARG A 503 -22.91 34.25 30.36
C ARG A 503 -23.61 33.18 29.53
N ALA A 504 -23.21 32.94 28.30
CA ALA A 504 -23.72 31.86 27.48
C ALA A 504 -22.92 30.56 27.74
N PHE A 505 -23.58 29.42 27.61
CA PHE A 505 -22.91 28.13 27.63
C PHE A 505 -22.40 27.80 26.24
N HIS A 506 -21.08 27.61 26.13
CA HIS A 506 -20.39 27.34 24.89
C HIS A 506 -20.09 25.84 24.74
N PHE A 507 -20.30 25.32 23.56
CA PHE A 507 -19.94 23.94 23.21
C PHE A 507 -19.50 23.82 21.74
N ARG A 508 -18.77 22.77 21.46
CA ARG A 508 -18.32 22.45 20.11
C ARG A 508 -19.08 21.23 19.60
N LEU A 509 -19.68 21.35 18.43
CA LEU A 509 -20.26 20.25 17.69
C LEU A 509 -19.18 19.64 16.77
N ASP A 510 -18.98 18.34 16.89
CA ASP A 510 -18.22 17.50 15.98
C ASP A 510 -19.22 16.60 15.23
N SER A 511 -19.27 16.71 13.91
CA SER A 511 -20.19 15.92 13.07
C SER A 511 -19.66 15.82 11.64
N GLU A 512 -20.30 14.99 10.82
CA GLU A 512 -20.01 14.92 9.39
C GLU A 512 -20.23 16.29 8.70
N PRO A 513 -19.37 16.65 7.74
CA PRO A 513 -19.57 17.86 6.94
C PRO A 513 -20.82 17.78 6.07
N GLY A 514 -21.55 18.89 5.97
CA GLY A 514 -22.71 19.03 5.08
C GLY A 514 -24.00 18.38 5.56
N GLY A 515 -23.95 17.60 6.66
CA GLY A 515 -25.14 16.97 7.25
C GLY A 515 -25.85 17.89 8.26
N PRO A 516 -27.19 17.91 8.29
CA PRO A 516 -27.93 18.61 9.34
C PRO A 516 -27.88 17.82 10.65
N CYS A 517 -27.53 18.52 11.73
CA CYS A 517 -27.54 18.00 13.09
C CYS A 517 -28.58 18.73 13.93
N VAL A 518 -29.35 17.99 14.69
CA VAL A 518 -30.25 18.52 15.71
C VAL A 518 -29.56 18.48 17.07
N ILE A 519 -29.42 19.63 17.68
CA ILE A 519 -28.99 19.76 19.07
C ILE A 519 -30.25 19.75 19.93
N GLU A 520 -30.26 18.86 20.89
CA GLU A 520 -31.36 18.71 21.84
C GLU A 520 -30.87 19.05 23.24
N LYS A 521 -31.73 19.64 24.06
CA LYS A 521 -31.46 19.87 25.47
C LYS A 521 -32.50 19.25 26.37
N SER A 522 -32.08 18.91 27.58
CA SER A 522 -32.90 18.27 28.59
C SER A 522 -32.54 18.76 30.00
N PRO A 523 -33.52 19.03 30.86
CA PRO A 523 -33.24 19.32 32.26
C PRO A 523 -33.01 18.06 33.12
N ASN A 524 -33.30 16.86 32.62
CA ASN A 524 -33.37 15.65 33.45
C ASN A 524 -32.92 14.34 32.74
N LEU A 525 -32.32 14.44 31.56
CA LEU A 525 -31.86 13.29 30.71
C LEU A 525 -32.97 12.39 30.15
N SER A 526 -34.24 12.64 30.50
CA SER A 526 -35.39 11.84 30.05
C SER A 526 -36.27 12.57 29.03
N ALA A 527 -36.51 13.87 29.23
CA ALA A 527 -37.29 14.70 28.32
C ALA A 527 -36.34 15.56 27.45
N TRP A 528 -36.26 15.27 26.18
CA TRP A 528 -35.40 15.97 25.24
C TRP A 528 -36.19 16.85 24.30
N ALA A 529 -35.82 18.09 24.18
CA ALA A 529 -36.43 19.05 23.26
C ALA A 529 -35.41 19.57 22.26
N SER A 530 -35.82 19.71 21.00
CA SER A 530 -34.98 20.32 19.99
C SER A 530 -34.67 21.76 20.38
N PHE A 531 -33.39 22.08 20.48
CA PHE A 531 -32.87 23.39 20.80
C PHE A 531 -32.47 24.15 19.54
N LEU A 532 -31.68 23.47 18.65
CA LEU A 532 -31.11 24.09 17.48
C LEU A 532 -30.91 23.04 16.39
N THR A 533 -31.19 23.38 15.12
CA THR A 533 -30.78 22.60 13.98
C THR A 533 -29.70 23.37 13.23
N VAL A 534 -28.55 22.71 12.98
CA VAL A 534 -27.40 23.32 12.29
C VAL A 534 -26.87 22.39 11.23
N THR A 535 -26.41 22.97 10.12
CA THR A 535 -25.56 22.26 9.15
C THR A 535 -24.10 22.59 9.44
N ASN A 536 -23.31 21.56 9.68
CA ASN A 536 -21.88 21.71 9.96
C ASN A 536 -21.09 21.51 8.67
N PHE A 537 -20.62 22.59 8.04
CA PHE A 537 -19.92 22.53 6.76
C PHE A 537 -18.44 22.12 6.88
N THR A 538 -17.86 22.21 8.08
CA THR A 538 -16.42 22.03 8.30
C THR A 538 -16.07 20.81 9.17
N GLY A 539 -17.06 20.02 9.60
CA GLY A 539 -16.86 18.96 10.58
C GLY A 539 -16.76 19.45 12.04
N LEU A 540 -16.44 20.72 12.26
CA LEU A 540 -16.35 21.39 13.56
C LEU A 540 -17.17 22.66 13.56
N ARG A 541 -18.01 22.86 14.57
CA ARG A 541 -18.78 24.09 14.73
C ARG A 541 -18.89 24.48 16.19
N PHE A 542 -18.57 25.74 16.49
CA PHE A 542 -18.81 26.33 17.80
C PHE A 542 -20.23 26.84 17.89
N LEU A 543 -20.88 26.49 18.96
CA LEU A 543 -22.28 26.84 19.26
C LEU A 543 -22.37 27.43 20.68
N LEU A 544 -23.43 28.18 20.93
CA LEU A 544 -23.70 28.73 22.25
C LEU A 544 -25.18 28.62 22.59
N ASP A 545 -25.49 28.48 23.88
CA ASP A 545 -26.82 28.64 24.46
C ASP A 545 -26.80 29.82 25.42
N SER A 546 -27.37 30.94 24.98
CA SER A 546 -27.51 32.14 25.81
C SER A 546 -28.66 32.04 26.85
N THR A 547 -29.47 30.98 26.75
CA THR A 547 -30.59 30.71 27.67
C THR A 547 -30.21 29.68 28.74
N ALA A 548 -28.99 29.13 28.69
CA ALA A 548 -28.55 28.17 29.68
C ALA A 548 -28.50 28.79 31.08
N THR A 549 -29.01 28.06 32.04
CA THR A 549 -29.00 28.46 33.45
C THR A 549 -28.07 27.53 34.25
N ASN A 550 -27.57 27.99 35.40
CA ASN A 550 -26.71 27.17 36.27
C ASN A 550 -27.43 25.96 36.92
N ASN A 551 -28.68 25.67 36.54
CA ASN A 551 -29.52 24.64 37.16
C ASN A 551 -29.40 23.23 36.52
N GLY A 552 -28.35 22.96 35.77
CA GLY A 552 -28.07 21.64 35.18
C GLY A 552 -28.93 21.37 33.93
N GLU A 553 -28.42 21.74 32.78
CA GLU A 553 -28.96 21.34 31.48
C GLU A 553 -28.01 20.34 30.81
N PHE A 554 -28.59 19.35 30.13
CA PHE A 554 -27.87 18.34 29.37
C PHE A 554 -28.10 18.57 27.89
N TYR A 555 -27.06 18.34 27.09
CA TYR A 555 -27.10 18.51 25.64
C TYR A 555 -26.67 17.23 24.93
N ARG A 556 -27.31 16.94 23.82
CA ARG A 556 -26.87 15.91 22.89
C ARG A 556 -27.05 16.37 21.45
N ALA A 557 -26.26 15.80 20.57
CA ALA A 557 -26.41 15.98 19.14
C ALA A 557 -26.86 14.66 18.49
N ARG A 558 -27.72 14.77 17.48
CA ARG A 558 -28.08 13.65 16.62
C ARG A 558 -28.16 14.08 15.16
N ARG A 559 -27.96 13.16 14.24
CA ARG A 559 -28.31 13.39 12.84
C ARG A 559 -29.81 13.61 12.71
N GLN A 560 -30.16 14.47 11.76
CA GLN A 560 -31.57 14.73 11.45
C GLN A 560 -32.18 13.60 10.65
#